data_9da10825792ed17e8070255676ceb3e5
#
_entry.id   9da10825792ed17e8070255676ceb3e5
#
_cell.length_a   1.000
_cell.length_b   1.000
_cell.length_c   1.000
_cell.angle_alpha   90.00
_cell.angle_beta   90.00
_cell.angle_gamma   90.00
#
_symmetry.space_group_name_H-M   'P 1'
#
loop_
_entity.id
_entity.type
_entity.pdbx_description
1 polymer ?
#
loop_
_entity_poly.entity_id
_entity_poly.type
_entity_poly.pdbx_seq_one_letter_code
_entity_poly.pdbx_strand_id
1 'polypeptide(L)'
;MAGMASAVDVMPQDGWVVVNEVLTLRMRTRADAAAIIAQRLRALPDGSKFSAEKLEDSVVISSGTGVVLTVTPEEARAQNSDALALAQIWAARLQDAFALPALKSNTHDVLLAIGQTTEISLIGRGARQAQLVAEPAGALRIERRTGMVRITASGKGNVNLTAKIGDETWFWRVNAAPWAVKQNTPLQAQVTGTTARAEVVAAAAAAAVQSRFATEPGAMIRLRGIRTGPLSAGNSGRALVDVLVHGVGLYPWTGTVDVRMQNISARRPPAEELWYSNEPENLRDPQTLYSHWLTIDRPARLLTHQRNRGTAPLVSLVKLVNYGQTTARVSVIAGDGGVDQNPTLAGYRAGEAFMPDWHTGASLVLQIPPGSSVPVQVHELEYGDTSSGLYLFNMLEGTPDSVMMVHEAVAPAAMPAKWREASRVERPYTMARPESIPVGTIIINRTNSPVFPEPKRVESFSYESGGRIVFLRLGQQAVTSNGGEELLGNFGVLYELNGTISNPTDRVAPTEVVFESSAGYTGALVFINGSLLKIPLLQPKTEHRMRLLNLQPGQTVRLNMVTMPLSGGSYPATITIRPVE
;
A
#
# COMPACT_ATOMS: atom_id res chain seq x y z
N MET A 1 30.06 -11.69 54.36
CA MET A 1 29.82 -13.10 53.95
C MET A 1 29.98 -13.13 52.45
N ALA A 2 31.03 -13.77 51.93
CA ALA A 2 31.26 -13.94 50.50
C ALA A 2 30.09 -14.78 49.92
N GLY A 3 29.38 -14.23 48.98
CA GLY A 3 28.27 -14.93 48.31
C GLY A 3 28.81 -16.25 47.71
N MET A 4 28.22 -17.39 48.10
CA MET A 4 28.51 -18.67 47.47
C MET A 4 28.18 -18.53 45.98
N ALA A 5 29.20 -18.48 45.12
CA ALA A 5 29.03 -18.69 43.70
C ALA A 5 28.28 -20.01 43.53
N SER A 6 27.10 -20.04 42.91
CA SER A 6 26.36 -21.26 42.72
C SER A 6 27.18 -22.24 41.91
N ALA A 7 27.34 -23.49 42.43
CA ALA A 7 28.05 -24.56 41.76
C ALA A 7 27.40 -24.86 40.39
N VAL A 8 28.16 -25.45 39.47
CA VAL A 8 27.64 -25.89 38.16
C VAL A 8 26.43 -26.81 38.35
N ASP A 9 25.29 -26.43 37.79
CA ASP A 9 24.07 -27.24 37.83
C ASP A 9 24.04 -28.23 36.66
N VAL A 10 24.00 -29.51 36.95
CA VAL A 10 24.01 -30.57 35.93
C VAL A 10 22.87 -31.55 36.20
N MET A 11 22.05 -31.84 35.23
CA MET A 11 20.97 -32.83 35.35
C MET A 11 20.77 -33.64 34.07
N PRO A 12 20.30 -34.94 34.22
CA PRO A 12 19.78 -35.69 33.08
C PRO A 12 18.34 -35.29 32.80
N GLN A 13 17.97 -35.19 31.54
CA GLN A 13 16.60 -34.93 31.11
C GLN A 13 16.33 -35.58 29.73
N ASP A 14 15.47 -36.58 29.64
CA ASP A 14 15.05 -37.24 28.37
C ASP A 14 16.22 -37.64 27.44
N GLY A 15 17.25 -38.24 28.02
CA GLY A 15 18.48 -38.62 27.32
C GLY A 15 19.47 -37.47 27.09
N TRP A 16 19.14 -36.23 27.43
CA TRP A 16 20.08 -35.12 27.44
C TRP A 16 20.83 -35.03 28.76
N VAL A 17 22.05 -34.53 28.68
CA VAL A 17 22.77 -33.92 29.80
C VAL A 17 22.61 -32.43 29.69
N VAL A 18 21.97 -31.82 30.69
CA VAL A 18 21.75 -30.40 30.80
C VAL A 18 22.78 -29.83 31.79
N VAL A 19 23.54 -28.83 31.35
CA VAL A 19 24.52 -28.14 32.19
C VAL A 19 24.17 -26.65 32.23
N ASN A 20 23.94 -26.12 33.43
CA ASN A 20 23.60 -24.71 33.62
C ASN A 20 22.42 -24.24 32.75
N GLU A 21 21.39 -25.09 32.65
CA GLU A 21 20.20 -24.93 31.81
C GLU A 21 20.46 -24.99 30.28
N VAL A 22 21.64 -25.42 29.84
CA VAL A 22 21.97 -25.64 28.43
C VAL A 22 21.95 -27.14 28.12
N LEU A 23 21.22 -27.52 27.06
CA LEU A 23 21.22 -28.88 26.50
C LEU A 23 22.58 -29.16 25.82
N THR A 24 23.51 -29.81 26.52
CA THR A 24 24.91 -29.94 26.05
C THR A 24 25.13 -31.15 25.16
N LEU A 25 24.72 -32.32 25.59
CA LEU A 25 24.87 -33.58 24.83
C LEU A 25 23.63 -34.48 24.98
N ARG A 26 23.33 -35.23 23.96
CA ARG A 26 22.19 -36.13 23.94
C ARG A 26 22.62 -37.60 23.73
N MET A 27 22.24 -38.46 24.64
CA MET A 27 22.48 -39.90 24.51
C MET A 27 21.26 -40.55 23.82
N ARG A 28 21.41 -40.93 22.54
CA ARG A 28 20.30 -41.51 21.75
C ARG A 28 20.24 -43.05 21.86
N THR A 29 21.38 -43.69 21.99
CA THR A 29 21.47 -45.14 22.05
C THR A 29 21.38 -45.68 23.48
N ARG A 30 21.79 -44.90 24.47
CA ARG A 30 21.79 -45.25 25.90
C ARG A 30 21.32 -44.05 26.74
N ALA A 31 20.01 -43.84 26.78
CA ALA A 31 19.45 -42.68 27.51
C ALA A 31 19.78 -42.71 29.02
N ASP A 32 19.95 -43.89 29.63
CA ASP A 32 20.39 -44.13 31.00
C ASP A 32 21.82 -43.58 31.28
N ALA A 33 22.68 -43.60 30.28
CA ALA A 33 24.04 -43.06 30.40
C ALA A 33 24.07 -41.53 30.71
N ALA A 34 23.01 -40.81 30.35
CA ALA A 34 22.91 -39.36 30.66
C ALA A 34 22.97 -39.11 32.18
N ALA A 35 22.39 -39.99 32.99
CA ALA A 35 22.42 -39.87 34.44
C ALA A 35 23.83 -40.07 35.00
N ILE A 36 24.57 -41.07 34.47
CA ILE A 36 25.97 -41.35 34.88
C ILE A 36 26.89 -40.20 34.49
N ILE A 37 26.74 -39.72 33.25
CA ILE A 37 27.53 -38.55 32.77
C ILE A 37 27.23 -37.31 33.60
N ALA A 38 25.96 -37.05 33.91
CA ALA A 38 25.58 -35.92 34.76
C ALA A 38 26.20 -36.02 36.16
N GLN A 39 26.27 -37.22 36.75
CA GLN A 39 26.92 -37.46 38.04
C GLN A 39 28.44 -37.15 37.97
N ARG A 40 29.12 -37.61 36.92
CA ARG A 40 30.55 -37.31 36.72
C ARG A 40 30.82 -35.81 36.56
N LEU A 41 30.01 -35.13 35.76
CA LEU A 41 30.13 -33.69 35.55
C LEU A 41 29.90 -32.86 36.82
N ARG A 42 28.96 -33.29 37.69
CA ARG A 42 28.74 -32.62 39.00
C ARG A 42 29.94 -32.68 39.94
N ALA A 43 30.79 -33.71 39.78
CA ALA A 43 31.99 -33.88 40.60
C ALA A 43 33.15 -33.02 40.12
N LEU A 44 33.04 -32.37 38.98
CA LEU A 44 34.09 -31.53 38.44
C LEU A 44 34.08 -30.12 39.06
N PRO A 45 35.26 -29.49 39.27
CA PRO A 45 35.35 -28.13 39.76
C PRO A 45 34.82 -27.13 38.72
N ASP A 46 34.35 -25.98 39.19
CA ASP A 46 33.96 -24.86 38.35
C ASP A 46 35.14 -24.43 37.45
N GLY A 47 34.85 -24.14 36.19
CA GLY A 47 35.88 -23.75 35.21
C GLY A 47 36.68 -24.92 34.60
N SER A 48 36.26 -26.17 34.84
CA SER A 48 36.82 -27.35 34.18
C SER A 48 36.88 -27.19 32.67
N LYS A 49 38.00 -27.61 32.06
CA LYS A 49 38.21 -27.59 30.61
C LYS A 49 37.98 -28.99 30.06
N PHE A 50 37.41 -29.06 28.88
CA PHE A 50 37.05 -30.32 28.21
C PHE A 50 37.87 -30.51 26.92
N SER A 51 38.39 -31.71 26.70
CA SER A 51 39.04 -32.13 25.46
C SER A 51 38.41 -33.40 24.92
N ALA A 52 38.45 -33.58 23.59
CA ALA A 52 38.07 -34.80 22.90
C ALA A 52 39.32 -35.45 22.30
N GLU A 53 39.59 -36.70 22.65
CA GLU A 53 40.77 -37.41 22.22
C GLU A 53 40.42 -38.80 21.72
N LYS A 54 41.15 -39.30 20.72
CA LYS A 54 41.00 -40.67 20.22
C LYS A 54 41.94 -41.55 21.01
N LEU A 55 41.40 -42.58 21.67
CA LEU A 55 42.11 -43.60 22.44
C LEU A 55 41.81 -44.95 21.79
N GLU A 56 42.81 -45.53 21.06
CA GLU A 56 42.66 -46.75 20.30
C GLU A 56 41.40 -46.74 19.41
N ASP A 57 40.40 -47.61 19.66
CA ASP A 57 39.16 -47.75 18.91
C ASP A 57 38.01 -46.89 19.46
N SER A 58 38.25 -46.09 20.49
CA SER A 58 37.24 -45.24 21.12
C SER A 58 37.62 -43.79 21.12
N VAL A 59 36.59 -42.91 21.20
CA VAL A 59 36.79 -41.45 21.38
C VAL A 59 36.25 -41.09 22.77
N VAL A 60 37.09 -40.38 23.55
CA VAL A 60 36.71 -39.97 24.90
C VAL A 60 36.66 -38.46 25.02
N ILE A 61 35.75 -37.98 25.86
CA ILE A 61 35.74 -36.61 26.36
C ILE A 61 36.28 -36.68 27.79
N SER A 62 37.34 -35.93 28.04
CA SER A 62 38.04 -35.87 29.33
C SER A 62 38.04 -34.43 29.89
N SER A 63 38.17 -34.34 31.22
CA SER A 63 38.44 -33.07 31.93
C SER A 63 39.54 -33.31 32.94
N GLY A 64 40.69 -32.66 32.76
CA GLY A 64 41.92 -32.94 33.51
C GLY A 64 42.37 -34.38 33.26
N THR A 65 42.56 -35.18 34.33
CA THR A 65 42.94 -36.62 34.24
C THR A 65 41.74 -37.59 34.19
N GLY A 66 40.52 -37.07 34.22
CA GLY A 66 39.31 -37.89 34.32
C GLY A 66 38.52 -37.98 33.01
N VAL A 67 38.17 -39.23 32.63
CA VAL A 67 37.24 -39.46 31.50
C VAL A 67 35.80 -39.16 31.93
N VAL A 68 35.16 -38.20 31.26
CA VAL A 68 33.76 -37.84 31.46
C VAL A 68 32.84 -38.82 30.78
N LEU A 69 33.08 -39.07 29.49
CA LEU A 69 32.29 -40.04 28.71
C LEU A 69 33.10 -40.60 27.54
N THR A 70 32.69 -41.79 27.06
CA THR A 70 33.17 -42.38 25.81
C THR A 70 32.08 -42.24 24.74
N VAL A 71 32.46 -41.70 23.59
CA VAL A 71 31.56 -41.57 22.42
C VAL A 71 31.73 -42.84 21.56
N THR A 72 30.68 -43.66 21.50
CA THR A 72 30.73 -44.91 20.71
C THR A 72 30.41 -44.62 19.23
N PRO A 73 30.89 -45.49 18.30
CA PRO A 73 30.51 -45.38 16.89
C PRO A 73 29.00 -45.51 16.65
N GLU A 74 28.31 -46.24 17.53
CA GLU A 74 26.84 -46.39 17.46
C GLU A 74 26.13 -45.06 17.81
N GLU A 75 26.55 -44.40 18.88
CA GLU A 75 26.03 -43.09 19.28
C GLU A 75 26.28 -42.05 18.20
N ALA A 76 27.49 -42.03 17.60
CA ALA A 76 27.82 -41.12 16.52
C ALA A 76 26.93 -41.35 15.29
N ARG A 77 26.74 -42.59 14.88
CA ARG A 77 25.83 -42.96 13.77
C ARG A 77 24.38 -42.55 14.05
N ALA A 78 23.90 -42.76 15.28
CA ALA A 78 22.56 -42.30 15.69
C ALA A 78 22.35 -40.78 15.59
N GLN A 79 23.44 -40.01 15.53
CA GLN A 79 23.44 -38.57 15.39
C GLN A 79 23.95 -38.07 14.02
N ASN A 80 24.07 -38.97 13.04
CA ASN A 80 24.58 -38.69 11.69
C ASN A 80 25.97 -38.01 11.70
N SER A 81 26.88 -38.50 12.56
CA SER A 81 28.22 -37.92 12.73
C SER A 81 29.25 -39.06 12.85
N ASP A 82 30.55 -38.70 12.77
CA ASP A 82 31.62 -39.57 13.25
C ASP A 82 31.91 -39.30 14.75
N ALA A 83 32.56 -40.30 15.40
CA ALA A 83 32.71 -40.26 16.85
C ALA A 83 33.62 -39.08 17.32
N LEU A 84 34.65 -38.75 16.55
CA LEU A 84 35.57 -37.66 16.91
C LEU A 84 34.93 -36.28 16.74
N ALA A 85 34.26 -36.08 15.61
CA ALA A 85 33.53 -34.83 15.36
C ALA A 85 32.41 -34.58 16.38
N LEU A 86 31.65 -35.63 16.73
CA LEU A 86 30.62 -35.56 17.75
C LEU A 86 31.21 -35.25 19.13
N ALA A 87 32.33 -35.88 19.51
CA ALA A 87 33.02 -35.63 20.76
C ALA A 87 33.55 -34.19 20.84
N GLN A 88 34.13 -33.69 19.77
CA GLN A 88 34.60 -32.29 19.69
C GLN A 88 33.44 -31.29 19.89
N ILE A 89 32.33 -31.52 19.22
CA ILE A 89 31.11 -30.67 19.38
C ILE A 89 30.63 -30.72 20.83
N TRP A 90 30.56 -31.89 21.43
CA TRP A 90 30.10 -32.04 22.81
C TRP A 90 31.09 -31.45 23.82
N ALA A 91 32.38 -31.63 23.64
CA ALA A 91 33.40 -31.01 24.48
C ALA A 91 33.35 -29.47 24.43
N ALA A 92 33.17 -28.89 23.24
CA ALA A 92 32.98 -27.44 23.09
C ALA A 92 31.72 -26.95 23.82
N ARG A 93 30.59 -27.63 23.64
CA ARG A 93 29.33 -27.29 24.33
C ARG A 93 29.44 -27.39 25.86
N LEU A 94 30.11 -28.40 26.35
CA LEU A 94 30.39 -28.53 27.79
C LEU A 94 31.28 -27.38 28.28
N GLN A 95 32.32 -27.04 27.51
CA GLN A 95 33.23 -25.92 27.84
C GLN A 95 32.45 -24.61 27.95
N ASP A 96 31.61 -24.32 26.95
CA ASP A 96 30.77 -23.11 26.91
C ASP A 96 29.79 -23.08 28.09
N ALA A 97 29.14 -24.22 28.36
CA ALA A 97 28.16 -24.32 29.44
C ALA A 97 28.80 -24.18 30.83
N PHE A 98 30.01 -24.72 31.05
CA PHE A 98 30.75 -24.57 32.31
C PHE A 98 31.27 -23.14 32.51
N ALA A 99 31.54 -22.38 31.44
CA ALA A 99 32.00 -21.00 31.48
C ALA A 99 30.87 -19.99 31.72
N LEU A 100 29.59 -20.41 31.79
CA LEU A 100 28.48 -19.50 31.96
C LEU A 100 28.51 -18.76 33.31
N PRO A 101 28.11 -17.47 33.36
CA PRO A 101 27.87 -16.74 34.60
C PRO A 101 26.72 -17.32 35.40
N ALA A 102 26.41 -16.77 36.55
CA ALA A 102 25.29 -17.19 37.38
C ALA A 102 23.96 -17.05 36.62
N LEU A 103 23.73 -15.93 35.93
CA LEU A 103 22.55 -15.66 35.12
C LEU A 103 22.96 -15.06 33.77
N LYS A 104 22.35 -15.52 32.68
CA LYS A 104 22.52 -14.96 31.32
C LYS A 104 21.26 -15.14 30.50
N SER A 105 20.93 -14.14 29.69
CA SER A 105 19.92 -14.19 28.65
C SER A 105 20.44 -13.53 27.38
N ASN A 106 19.77 -13.75 26.26
CA ASN A 106 20.14 -13.17 24.96
C ASN A 106 19.41 -11.86 24.67
N THR A 107 18.51 -11.41 25.54
CA THR A 107 17.75 -10.15 25.38
C THR A 107 17.48 -9.47 26.70
N HIS A 108 17.28 -8.17 26.65
CA HIS A 108 16.80 -7.35 27.76
C HIS A 108 15.43 -6.73 27.49
N ASP A 109 15.05 -6.59 26.22
CA ASP A 109 13.80 -5.95 25.81
C ASP A 109 12.91 -6.97 25.08
N VAL A 110 11.65 -7.04 25.48
CA VAL A 110 10.66 -7.94 24.92
C VAL A 110 9.39 -7.15 24.62
N LEU A 111 8.96 -7.13 23.37
CA LEU A 111 7.66 -6.64 22.97
C LEU A 111 6.71 -7.83 22.83
N LEU A 112 5.55 -7.78 23.50
CA LEU A 112 4.63 -8.90 23.58
C LEU A 112 3.19 -8.40 23.46
N ALA A 113 2.38 -9.06 22.63
CA ALA A 113 0.96 -8.75 22.58
C ALA A 113 0.23 -9.31 23.81
N ILE A 114 -0.82 -8.61 24.26
CA ILE A 114 -1.69 -9.12 25.32
C ILE A 114 -2.28 -10.48 24.90
N GLY A 115 -2.17 -11.47 25.77
CA GLY A 115 -2.56 -12.85 25.52
C GLY A 115 -1.57 -13.69 24.71
N GLN A 116 -0.54 -13.07 24.13
CA GLN A 116 0.53 -13.79 23.42
C GLN A 116 1.53 -14.38 24.39
N THR A 117 2.08 -15.53 24.01
CA THR A 117 3.14 -16.22 24.73
C THR A 117 4.44 -16.17 23.93
N THR A 118 5.56 -15.90 24.59
CA THR A 118 6.90 -16.00 24.01
C THR A 118 7.84 -16.72 24.98
N GLU A 119 8.98 -17.17 24.47
CA GLU A 119 10.05 -17.81 25.24
C GLU A 119 11.28 -16.93 25.19
N ILE A 120 11.84 -16.63 26.35
CA ILE A 120 13.10 -15.91 26.52
C ILE A 120 14.12 -16.84 27.17
N SER A 121 15.39 -16.76 26.77
CA SER A 121 16.43 -17.61 27.35
C SER A 121 16.75 -17.15 28.77
N LEU A 122 16.96 -18.13 29.65
CA LEU A 122 17.55 -17.93 30.97
C LEU A 122 18.45 -19.14 31.25
N ILE A 123 19.76 -18.93 31.13
CA ILE A 123 20.79 -19.94 31.31
C ILE A 123 21.82 -19.46 32.32
N GLY A 124 22.59 -20.35 32.86
CA GLY A 124 23.65 -20.03 33.82
C GLY A 124 23.61 -20.91 35.09
N ARG A 125 24.67 -20.82 35.89
CA ARG A 125 24.85 -21.70 37.07
C ARG A 125 23.75 -21.58 38.13
N GLY A 126 23.11 -20.42 38.22
CA GLY A 126 22.00 -20.18 39.13
C GLY A 126 20.63 -20.07 38.47
N ALA A 127 20.56 -20.22 37.14
CA ALA A 127 19.34 -19.92 36.39
C ALA A 127 18.13 -20.77 36.84
N ARG A 128 18.35 -22.03 37.20
CA ARG A 128 17.30 -22.94 37.64
C ARG A 128 16.70 -22.55 39.00
N GLN A 129 17.52 -22.09 39.95
CA GLN A 129 17.11 -21.73 41.30
C GLN A 129 16.72 -20.25 41.40
N ALA A 130 17.02 -19.44 40.38
CA ALA A 130 16.74 -18.01 40.43
C ALA A 130 15.26 -17.73 40.68
N GLN A 131 14.96 -16.83 41.57
CA GLN A 131 13.60 -16.36 41.79
C GLN A 131 13.18 -15.45 40.62
N LEU A 132 12.00 -15.72 40.03
CA LEU A 132 11.42 -14.88 38.98
C LEU A 132 10.32 -14.00 39.58
N VAL A 133 10.43 -12.70 39.40
CA VAL A 133 9.47 -11.70 39.91
C VAL A 133 9.11 -10.76 38.78
N ALA A 134 7.81 -10.55 38.57
CA ALA A 134 7.28 -9.56 37.64
C ALA A 134 6.68 -8.38 38.42
N GLU A 135 7.02 -7.17 38.02
CA GLU A 135 6.49 -5.92 38.56
C GLU A 135 5.88 -5.07 37.43
N PRO A 136 4.57 -4.78 37.50
CA PRO A 136 3.60 -5.13 38.54
C PRO A 136 3.27 -6.61 38.61
N ALA A 137 2.93 -7.11 39.78
CA ALA A 137 2.56 -8.51 40.02
C ALA A 137 1.30 -8.89 39.21
N GLY A 138 1.29 -10.12 38.64
CA GLY A 138 0.15 -10.62 37.87
C GLY A 138 0.09 -10.10 36.40
N ALA A 139 0.95 -9.16 36.01
CA ALA A 139 1.01 -8.66 34.64
C ALA A 139 1.51 -9.69 33.62
N LEU A 140 2.32 -10.66 34.09
CA LEU A 140 2.81 -11.78 33.29
C LEU A 140 2.47 -13.10 33.98
N ARG A 141 2.00 -14.08 33.19
CA ARG A 141 2.04 -15.49 33.58
C ARG A 141 3.42 -16.03 33.18
N ILE A 142 4.11 -16.65 34.13
CA ILE A 142 5.50 -17.10 33.98
C ILE A 142 5.54 -18.62 34.17
N GLU A 143 6.11 -19.34 33.23
CA GLU A 143 6.36 -20.79 33.27
C GLU A 143 7.83 -21.04 33.01
N ARG A 144 8.47 -21.86 33.88
CA ARG A 144 9.86 -22.28 33.63
C ARG A 144 9.92 -23.49 32.70
N ARG A 145 10.94 -23.48 31.87
CA ARG A 145 11.39 -24.61 31.07
C ARG A 145 12.92 -24.65 31.09
N THR A 146 13.50 -25.79 30.73
CA THR A 146 14.96 -25.95 30.66
C THR A 146 15.56 -24.90 29.72
N GLY A 147 16.43 -24.04 30.25
CA GLY A 147 17.10 -22.97 29.50
C GLY A 147 16.20 -21.79 29.07
N MET A 148 14.93 -21.81 29.42
CA MET A 148 13.95 -20.81 28.96
C MET A 148 12.94 -20.43 30.04
N VAL A 149 12.44 -19.23 29.90
CA VAL A 149 11.27 -18.74 30.64
C VAL A 149 10.19 -18.42 29.62
N ARG A 150 9.06 -19.10 29.71
CA ARG A 150 7.87 -18.81 28.92
C ARG A 150 7.07 -17.73 29.64
N ILE A 151 6.77 -16.64 28.96
CA ILE A 151 5.98 -15.53 29.50
C ILE A 151 4.77 -15.28 28.63
N THR A 152 3.63 -15.00 29.28
CA THR A 152 2.37 -14.62 28.62
C THR A 152 1.91 -13.29 29.22
N ALA A 153 1.64 -12.28 28.39
CA ALA A 153 1.14 -11.01 28.89
C ALA A 153 -0.33 -11.12 29.28
N SER A 154 -0.65 -10.74 30.51
CA SER A 154 -2.02 -10.75 31.05
C SER A 154 -2.72 -9.39 30.95
N GLY A 155 -1.97 -8.29 30.79
CA GLY A 155 -2.49 -6.92 30.69
C GLY A 155 -1.54 -5.99 29.98
N LYS A 156 -2.01 -4.77 29.68
CA LYS A 156 -1.23 -3.71 29.01
C LYS A 156 -0.27 -3.03 29.98
N GLY A 157 0.93 -2.77 29.57
CA GLY A 157 1.90 -1.92 30.28
C GLY A 157 3.34 -2.40 30.17
N ASN A 158 4.23 -1.63 30.79
CA ASN A 158 5.62 -2.03 30.95
C ASN A 158 5.74 -2.88 32.21
N VAL A 159 6.38 -4.04 32.08
CA VAL A 159 6.60 -4.98 33.18
C VAL A 159 8.10 -5.23 33.29
N ASN A 160 8.66 -5.05 34.48
CA ASN A 160 10.01 -5.47 34.78
C ASN A 160 9.96 -6.92 35.27
N LEU A 161 10.50 -7.84 34.47
CA LEU A 161 10.69 -9.22 34.88
C LEU A 161 12.15 -9.38 35.36
N THR A 162 12.31 -9.85 36.59
CA THR A 162 13.61 -10.01 37.23
C THR A 162 13.85 -11.49 37.55
N ALA A 163 15.07 -11.99 37.23
CA ALA A 163 15.59 -13.23 37.76
C ALA A 163 16.69 -12.92 38.77
N LYS A 164 16.59 -13.44 40.00
CA LYS A 164 17.52 -13.17 41.09
C LYS A 164 17.99 -14.45 41.76
N ILE A 165 19.30 -14.55 41.99
CA ILE A 165 19.91 -15.61 42.80
C ILE A 165 21.08 -15.03 43.60
N GLY A 166 21.03 -15.10 44.94
CA GLY A 166 22.01 -14.40 45.80
C GLY A 166 22.07 -12.92 45.48
N ASP A 167 23.25 -12.41 45.18
CA ASP A 167 23.47 -11.03 44.76
C ASP A 167 23.39 -10.81 43.25
N GLU A 168 23.28 -11.86 42.47
CA GLU A 168 23.21 -11.81 41.02
C GLU A 168 21.76 -11.56 40.54
N THR A 169 21.62 -10.65 39.58
CA THR A 169 20.30 -10.26 39.05
C THR A 169 20.38 -10.10 37.54
N TRP A 170 19.38 -10.64 36.84
CA TRP A 170 19.11 -10.34 35.43
C TRP A 170 17.72 -9.75 35.31
N PHE A 171 17.53 -8.79 34.42
CA PHE A 171 16.24 -8.17 34.21
C PHE A 171 15.87 -8.08 32.74
N TRP A 172 14.56 -8.17 32.47
CA TRP A 172 13.95 -7.91 31.17
C TRP A 172 12.92 -6.81 31.30
N ARG A 173 12.91 -5.91 30.33
CA ARG A 173 11.83 -4.94 30.13
C ARG A 173 10.83 -5.55 29.16
N VAL A 174 9.67 -5.96 29.66
CA VAL A 174 8.59 -6.53 28.84
C VAL A 174 7.57 -5.44 28.59
N ASN A 175 7.42 -5.03 27.33
CA ASN A 175 6.37 -4.10 26.92
C ASN A 175 5.18 -4.94 26.42
N ALA A 176 4.12 -5.02 27.23
CA ALA A 176 2.88 -5.69 26.89
C ALA A 176 1.91 -4.70 26.24
N ALA A 177 1.62 -4.90 24.95
CA ALA A 177 0.81 -4.00 24.15
C ALA A 177 -0.42 -4.72 23.57
N PRO A 178 -1.57 -4.04 23.38
CA PRO A 178 -2.68 -4.60 22.62
C PRO A 178 -2.28 -4.80 21.18
N TRP A 179 -2.89 -5.79 20.50
CA TRP A 179 -2.74 -5.95 19.07
C TRP A 179 -3.21 -4.68 18.35
N ALA A 180 -2.49 -4.26 17.30
CA ALA A 180 -2.91 -3.12 16.48
C ALA A 180 -4.23 -3.40 15.73
N VAL A 181 -4.60 -4.66 15.54
CA VAL A 181 -5.84 -5.12 14.89
C VAL A 181 -6.80 -5.68 15.93
N LYS A 182 -8.04 -5.20 15.93
CA LYS A 182 -9.12 -5.72 16.80
C LYS A 182 -9.69 -7.03 16.29
N GLN A 183 -9.97 -7.09 15.00
CA GLN A 183 -10.58 -8.24 14.36
C GLN A 183 -10.25 -8.28 12.87
N ASN A 184 -9.86 -9.43 12.36
CA ASN A 184 -9.67 -9.64 10.92
C ASN A 184 -10.94 -10.30 10.36
N THR A 185 -11.90 -9.48 9.92
CA THR A 185 -13.14 -9.93 9.28
C THR A 185 -13.11 -9.61 7.79
N PRO A 186 -13.71 -10.45 6.93
CA PRO A 186 -13.88 -10.14 5.52
C PRO A 186 -14.61 -8.81 5.33
N LEU A 187 -14.07 -7.99 4.43
CA LEU A 187 -14.67 -6.72 4.04
C LEU A 187 -15.44 -6.87 2.72
N GLN A 188 -16.25 -5.88 2.40
CA GLN A 188 -16.95 -5.80 1.11
C GLN A 188 -16.61 -4.50 0.42
N ALA A 189 -16.42 -4.53 -0.90
CA ALA A 189 -16.22 -3.33 -1.71
C ALA A 189 -16.93 -3.47 -3.06
N GLN A 190 -17.20 -2.34 -3.69
CA GLN A 190 -17.95 -2.28 -4.92
C GLN A 190 -17.18 -1.50 -5.99
N VAL A 191 -17.38 -1.92 -7.22
CA VAL A 191 -16.93 -1.24 -8.43
C VAL A 191 -18.08 -1.16 -9.41
N THR A 192 -17.94 -0.36 -10.47
CA THR A 192 -18.93 -0.22 -11.55
C THR A 192 -18.30 -0.48 -12.91
N GLY A 193 -19.09 -0.37 -13.96
CA GLY A 193 -18.68 -0.42 -15.36
C GLY A 193 -18.90 -1.77 -16.03
N THR A 194 -18.79 -1.79 -17.35
CA THR A 194 -18.93 -3.03 -18.13
C THR A 194 -17.86 -4.05 -17.77
N THR A 195 -16.64 -3.58 -17.52
CA THR A 195 -15.54 -4.35 -16.95
C THR A 195 -14.65 -3.39 -16.16
N ALA A 196 -14.56 -3.61 -14.85
CA ALA A 196 -13.57 -2.94 -14.00
C ALA A 196 -12.22 -3.65 -14.14
N ARG A 197 -11.18 -2.91 -14.52
CA ARG A 197 -9.80 -3.44 -14.62
C ARG A 197 -9.28 -3.82 -13.24
N ALA A 198 -8.25 -4.67 -13.20
CA ALA A 198 -7.66 -5.13 -11.94
C ALA A 198 -7.21 -3.95 -11.04
N GLU A 199 -6.72 -2.86 -11.62
CA GLU A 199 -6.28 -1.66 -10.91
C GLU A 199 -7.45 -0.96 -10.19
N VAL A 200 -8.62 -0.87 -10.84
CA VAL A 200 -9.84 -0.29 -10.24
C VAL A 200 -10.35 -1.17 -9.10
N VAL A 201 -10.35 -2.49 -9.30
CA VAL A 201 -10.74 -3.47 -8.27
C VAL A 201 -9.78 -3.39 -7.08
N ALA A 202 -8.48 -3.28 -7.33
CA ALA A 202 -7.46 -3.12 -6.30
C ALA A 202 -7.63 -1.80 -5.53
N ALA A 203 -7.90 -0.69 -6.22
CA ALA A 203 -8.15 0.61 -5.59
C ALA A 203 -9.40 0.57 -4.67
N ALA A 204 -10.48 -0.07 -5.11
CA ALA A 204 -11.68 -0.25 -4.30
C ALA A 204 -11.43 -1.13 -3.06
N ALA A 205 -10.63 -2.20 -3.20
CA ALA A 205 -10.24 -3.05 -2.09
C ALA A 205 -9.33 -2.30 -1.09
N ALA A 206 -8.37 -1.52 -1.60
CA ALA A 206 -7.52 -0.64 -0.79
C ALA A 206 -8.35 0.35 0.03
N ALA A 207 -9.30 1.04 -0.62
CA ALA A 207 -10.20 1.99 0.04
C ALA A 207 -11.04 1.32 1.14
N ALA A 208 -11.55 0.10 0.89
CA ALA A 208 -12.30 -0.66 1.88
C ALA A 208 -11.45 -1.02 3.11
N VAL A 209 -10.22 -1.48 2.90
CA VAL A 209 -9.29 -1.80 4.00
C VAL A 209 -8.94 -0.54 4.77
N GLN A 210 -8.54 0.53 4.09
CA GLN A 210 -8.18 1.79 4.74
C GLN A 210 -9.33 2.42 5.53
N SER A 211 -10.57 2.26 5.08
CA SER A 211 -11.73 2.90 5.73
C SER A 211 -12.39 2.06 6.80
N ARG A 212 -12.39 0.72 6.69
CA ARG A 212 -13.26 -0.15 7.50
C ARG A 212 -12.56 -1.29 8.22
N PHE A 213 -11.26 -1.49 8.00
CA PHE A 213 -10.56 -2.55 8.73
C PHE A 213 -10.46 -2.20 10.22
N ALA A 214 -10.91 -3.13 11.07
CA ALA A 214 -11.05 -2.87 12.51
C ALA A 214 -9.69 -2.87 13.21
N THR A 215 -9.25 -1.69 13.63
CA THR A 215 -7.96 -1.48 14.32
C THR A 215 -8.13 -0.74 15.63
N GLU A 216 -7.11 -0.80 16.50
CA GLU A 216 -7.05 0.03 17.70
C GLU A 216 -6.90 1.52 17.35
N PRO A 217 -7.38 2.43 18.21
CA PRO A 217 -7.15 3.85 18.05
C PRO A 217 -5.66 4.17 17.95
N GLY A 218 -5.31 5.07 17.02
CA GLY A 218 -3.90 5.43 16.76
C GLY A 218 -3.12 4.43 15.90
N ALA A 219 -3.74 3.31 15.49
CA ALA A 219 -3.10 2.40 14.56
C ALA A 219 -3.11 2.95 13.13
N MET A 220 -2.00 2.78 12.41
CA MET A 220 -1.81 3.07 11.01
C MET A 220 -1.83 1.78 10.20
N ILE A 221 -2.43 1.83 8.99
CA ILE A 221 -2.51 0.71 8.05
C ILE A 221 -1.59 1.01 6.88
N ARG A 222 -0.59 0.17 6.69
CA ARG A 222 0.28 0.19 5.52
C ARG A 222 -0.05 -0.98 4.61
N LEU A 223 -0.49 -0.68 3.39
CA LEU A 223 -0.73 -1.68 2.36
C LEU A 223 0.61 -2.14 1.77
N ARG A 224 0.78 -3.45 1.57
CA ARG A 224 2.00 -4.05 1.03
C ARG A 224 1.81 -4.64 -0.36
N GLY A 225 0.60 -5.09 -0.67
CA GLY A 225 0.26 -5.66 -1.96
C GLY A 225 -1.20 -6.01 -2.06
N ILE A 226 -1.73 -6.07 -3.29
CA ILE A 226 -3.10 -6.49 -3.56
C ILE A 226 -3.09 -7.48 -4.72
N ARG A 227 -3.73 -8.61 -4.49
CA ARG A 227 -3.93 -9.65 -5.52
C ARG A 227 -5.41 -9.70 -5.88
N THR A 228 -5.72 -9.37 -7.12
CA THR A 228 -7.08 -9.40 -7.67
C THR A 228 -7.03 -9.51 -9.19
N GLY A 229 -8.17 -9.74 -9.83
CA GLY A 229 -8.36 -9.71 -11.28
C GLY A 229 -9.40 -8.69 -11.70
N PRO A 230 -9.62 -8.52 -13.01
CA PRO A 230 -10.70 -7.70 -13.54
C PRO A 230 -12.06 -8.28 -13.16
N LEU A 231 -13.09 -7.43 -13.11
CA LEU A 231 -14.44 -7.82 -12.70
C LEU A 231 -15.49 -7.26 -13.67
N SER A 232 -16.16 -8.16 -14.40
CA SER A 232 -17.24 -7.78 -15.33
C SER A 232 -18.51 -7.39 -14.60
N ALA A 233 -19.35 -6.61 -15.28
CA ALA A 233 -20.63 -6.14 -14.77
C ALA A 233 -21.50 -7.26 -14.19
N GLY A 234 -22.08 -7.03 -13.02
CA GLY A 234 -22.93 -7.99 -12.31
C GLY A 234 -22.20 -9.13 -11.61
N ASN A 235 -20.88 -9.29 -11.81
CA ASN A 235 -20.11 -10.35 -11.20
C ASN A 235 -19.59 -9.96 -9.81
N SER A 236 -19.26 -11.01 -9.04
CA SER A 236 -18.57 -10.92 -7.75
C SER A 236 -17.23 -11.60 -7.83
N GLY A 237 -16.29 -11.15 -6.99
CA GLY A 237 -14.93 -11.68 -6.91
C GLY A 237 -14.31 -11.45 -5.53
N ARG A 238 -13.01 -11.62 -5.44
CA ARG A 238 -12.22 -11.39 -4.21
C ARG A 238 -10.96 -10.61 -4.53
N ALA A 239 -10.56 -9.78 -3.58
CA ALA A 239 -9.24 -9.17 -3.54
C ALA A 239 -8.57 -9.53 -2.21
N LEU A 240 -7.31 -9.97 -2.27
CA LEU A 240 -6.49 -10.29 -1.11
C LEU A 240 -5.50 -9.15 -0.89
N VAL A 241 -5.65 -8.45 0.23
CA VAL A 241 -4.86 -7.26 0.55
C VAL A 241 -3.88 -7.59 1.67
N ASP A 242 -2.59 -7.55 1.37
CA ASP A 242 -1.53 -7.74 2.35
C ASP A 242 -1.26 -6.43 3.09
N VAL A 243 -1.31 -6.47 4.41
CA VAL A 243 -1.22 -5.27 5.25
C VAL A 243 -0.24 -5.44 6.40
N LEU A 244 0.37 -4.32 6.80
CA LEU A 244 1.01 -4.12 8.09
C LEU A 244 0.20 -3.09 8.85
N VAL A 245 -0.24 -3.43 10.06
CA VAL A 245 -0.89 -2.50 10.98
C VAL A 245 0.02 -2.28 12.18
N HIS A 246 0.33 -1.03 12.49
CA HIS A 246 1.25 -0.64 13.54
C HIS A 246 0.81 0.67 14.20
N GLY A 247 1.38 0.99 15.35
CA GLY A 247 1.12 2.24 16.06
C GLY A 247 1.94 2.32 17.34
N VAL A 248 2.06 3.53 17.91
CA VAL A 248 2.78 3.75 19.16
C VAL A 248 2.04 3.04 20.29
N GLY A 249 2.74 2.19 21.04
CA GLY A 249 2.16 1.42 22.16
C GLY A 249 1.20 0.31 21.72
N LEU A 250 1.28 -0.13 20.45
CA LEU A 250 0.52 -1.25 19.90
C LEU A 250 1.47 -2.36 19.43
N TYR A 251 1.03 -3.60 19.57
CA TYR A 251 1.74 -4.73 18.99
C TYR A 251 1.41 -4.83 17.49
N PRO A 252 2.41 -4.81 16.60
CA PRO A 252 2.18 -4.78 15.16
C PRO A 252 1.54 -6.08 14.67
N TRP A 253 0.68 -5.97 13.65
CA TRP A 253 0.06 -7.11 13.00
C TRP A 253 0.38 -7.09 11.51
N THR A 254 0.81 -8.22 10.98
CA THR A 254 1.01 -8.42 9.53
C THR A 254 0.13 -9.60 9.10
N GLY A 255 -0.62 -9.40 8.02
CA GLY A 255 -1.49 -10.46 7.51
C GLY A 255 -2.19 -10.05 6.22
N THR A 256 -3.08 -10.92 5.75
CA THR A 256 -3.89 -10.70 4.55
C THR A 256 -5.35 -10.46 4.95
N VAL A 257 -5.93 -9.41 4.42
CA VAL A 257 -7.36 -9.08 4.56
C VAL A 257 -8.09 -9.54 3.30
N ASP A 258 -9.17 -10.30 3.49
CA ASP A 258 -10.07 -10.74 2.41
C ASP A 258 -11.13 -9.67 2.15
N VAL A 259 -11.19 -9.17 0.91
CA VAL A 259 -12.20 -8.21 0.47
C VAL A 259 -13.07 -8.86 -0.60
N ARG A 260 -14.35 -9.02 -0.29
CA ARG A 260 -15.36 -9.46 -1.27
C ARG A 260 -15.70 -8.29 -2.19
N MET A 261 -15.51 -8.50 -3.48
CA MET A 261 -15.73 -7.50 -4.51
C MET A 261 -17.02 -7.76 -5.26
N GLN A 262 -17.76 -6.70 -5.60
CA GLN A 262 -18.95 -6.76 -6.43
C GLN A 262 -18.93 -5.65 -7.47
N ASN A 263 -19.15 -5.99 -8.75
CA ASN A 263 -19.45 -5.00 -9.78
C ASN A 263 -20.96 -4.78 -9.85
N ILE A 264 -21.41 -3.62 -9.36
CA ILE A 264 -22.85 -3.30 -9.23
C ILE A 264 -23.49 -2.77 -10.51
N SER A 265 -22.75 -2.67 -11.60
CA SER A 265 -23.26 -2.21 -12.91
C SER A 265 -24.02 -0.89 -12.85
N ALA A 266 -23.63 0.04 -11.97
CA ALA A 266 -24.30 1.32 -11.85
C ALA A 266 -24.26 2.06 -13.18
N ARG A 267 -25.44 2.56 -13.61
CA ARG A 267 -25.55 3.35 -14.83
C ARG A 267 -24.94 4.72 -14.61
N ARG A 268 -24.11 5.18 -15.55
CA ARG A 268 -23.64 6.55 -15.58
C ARG A 268 -24.77 7.46 -16.07
N PRO A 269 -25.14 8.53 -15.36
CA PRO A 269 -26.09 9.52 -15.85
C PRO A 269 -25.57 10.18 -17.14
N PRO A 270 -26.48 10.60 -18.04
CA PRO A 270 -26.08 11.20 -19.33
C PRO A 270 -25.45 12.59 -19.19
N ALA A 271 -25.89 13.36 -18.20
CA ALA A 271 -25.38 14.72 -17.99
C ALA A 271 -24.11 14.70 -17.13
N GLU A 272 -23.13 15.49 -17.53
CA GLU A 272 -21.89 15.71 -16.81
C GLU A 272 -21.58 17.21 -16.77
N GLU A 273 -20.96 17.66 -15.72
CA GLU A 273 -20.41 19.02 -15.63
C GLU A 273 -18.89 18.93 -15.39
N LEU A 274 -18.16 19.96 -15.80
CA LEU A 274 -16.73 20.06 -15.58
C LEU A 274 -16.43 21.14 -14.53
N TRP A 275 -15.72 20.73 -13.49
CA TRP A 275 -15.13 21.54 -12.45
C TRP A 275 -13.66 21.76 -12.78
N TYR A 276 -13.33 22.99 -13.11
CA TYR A 276 -11.99 23.35 -13.55
C TYR A 276 -11.21 23.98 -12.40
N SER A 277 -10.33 23.21 -11.79
CA SER A 277 -9.49 23.64 -10.68
C SER A 277 -8.03 23.77 -11.13
N ASN A 278 -7.75 24.83 -11.90
CA ASN A 278 -6.40 25.15 -12.39
C ASN A 278 -6.03 26.62 -12.13
N GLU A 279 -6.79 27.32 -11.34
CA GLU A 279 -6.53 28.72 -10.99
C GLU A 279 -6.42 28.88 -9.47
N PRO A 280 -5.21 29.28 -8.99
CA PRO A 280 -3.98 29.50 -9.76
C PRO A 280 -3.30 28.19 -10.17
N GLU A 281 -2.75 28.14 -11.38
CA GLU A 281 -1.88 27.02 -11.81
C GLU A 281 -0.59 26.97 -10.98
N ASN A 282 -0.02 28.13 -10.68
CA ASN A 282 1.22 28.27 -9.93
C ASN A 282 0.92 28.55 -8.44
N LEU A 283 1.10 27.53 -7.63
CA LEU A 283 0.91 27.59 -6.18
C LEU A 283 2.15 28.20 -5.50
N ARG A 284 1.94 29.02 -4.48
CA ARG A 284 3.01 29.56 -3.63
C ARG A 284 2.76 29.30 -2.15
N ASP A 285 1.50 29.32 -1.74
CA ASP A 285 1.07 29.24 -0.35
C ASP A 285 -0.12 28.30 -0.20
N PRO A 286 -0.36 27.76 1.02
CA PRO A 286 -1.57 26.99 1.33
C PRO A 286 -2.85 27.80 1.06
N GLN A 287 -3.80 27.21 0.35
CA GLN A 287 -5.10 27.81 0.05
C GLN A 287 -6.13 26.78 -0.42
N THR A 288 -7.42 27.12 -0.32
CA THR A 288 -8.47 26.36 -1.00
C THR A 288 -8.49 26.76 -2.47
N LEU A 289 -8.39 25.77 -3.36
CA LEU A 289 -8.31 25.97 -4.80
C LEU A 289 -9.70 25.88 -5.44
N TYR A 290 -10.49 24.89 -5.02
CA TYR A 290 -11.82 24.64 -5.56
C TYR A 290 -12.69 23.91 -4.53
N SER A 291 -13.98 24.19 -4.47
CA SER A 291 -14.95 23.41 -3.72
C SER A 291 -16.32 23.45 -4.38
N HIS A 292 -16.99 22.29 -4.41
CA HIS A 292 -18.36 22.21 -4.93
C HIS A 292 -19.12 21.03 -4.31
N TRP A 293 -20.45 21.18 -4.21
CA TRP A 293 -21.35 20.12 -3.74
C TRP A 293 -21.59 19.07 -4.81
N LEU A 294 -21.56 17.80 -4.42
CA LEU A 294 -21.99 16.70 -5.27
C LEU A 294 -23.52 16.63 -5.27
N THR A 295 -24.08 16.50 -6.45
CA THR A 295 -25.53 16.35 -6.65
C THR A 295 -25.84 14.95 -7.16
N ILE A 296 -26.89 14.31 -6.65
CA ILE A 296 -27.40 13.04 -7.18
C ILE A 296 -27.85 13.26 -8.63
N ASP A 297 -27.63 12.29 -9.49
CA ASP A 297 -27.98 12.29 -10.92
C ASP A 297 -27.20 13.31 -11.79
N ARG A 298 -26.23 14.03 -11.24
CA ARG A 298 -25.37 14.93 -12.00
C ARG A 298 -23.90 14.62 -11.73
N PRO A 299 -23.27 13.73 -12.51
CA PRO A 299 -21.85 13.44 -12.35
C PRO A 299 -21.02 14.68 -12.67
N ALA A 300 -20.00 14.91 -11.86
CA ALA A 300 -19.09 16.03 -12.02
C ALA A 300 -17.68 15.54 -12.36
N ARG A 301 -17.12 16.08 -13.43
CA ARG A 301 -15.72 15.85 -13.80
C ARG A 301 -14.86 16.96 -13.21
N LEU A 302 -13.88 16.60 -12.39
CA LEU A 302 -12.88 17.53 -11.85
C LEU A 302 -11.57 17.40 -12.63
N LEU A 303 -11.05 18.53 -13.08
CA LEU A 303 -9.68 18.63 -13.60
C LEU A 303 -8.85 19.44 -12.62
N THR A 304 -7.70 18.89 -12.20
CA THR A 304 -6.69 19.57 -11.39
C THR A 304 -5.36 19.62 -12.12
N HIS A 305 -4.67 20.77 -12.07
CA HIS A 305 -3.34 20.89 -12.68
C HIS A 305 -2.60 22.05 -12.03
N GLN A 306 -1.78 21.76 -11.01
CA GLN A 306 -1.07 22.79 -10.25
C GLN A 306 0.41 22.51 -10.15
N ARG A 307 1.20 23.56 -10.18
CA ARG A 307 2.65 23.55 -10.02
C ARG A 307 3.07 24.29 -8.77
N ASN A 308 3.95 23.71 -7.96
CA ASN A 308 4.53 24.42 -6.82
C ASN A 308 5.64 25.38 -7.30
N ARG A 309 5.41 26.68 -7.08
CA ARG A 309 6.36 27.77 -7.31
C ARG A 309 6.68 28.54 -6.02
N GLY A 310 6.25 28.02 -4.88
CA GLY A 310 6.58 28.52 -3.55
C GLY A 310 7.95 28.04 -3.09
N THR A 311 8.41 28.58 -1.98
CA THR A 311 9.70 28.23 -1.36
C THR A 311 9.61 27.03 -0.43
N ALA A 312 8.40 26.60 -0.07
CA ALA A 312 8.14 25.48 0.82
C ALA A 312 7.39 24.34 0.09
N PRO A 313 7.56 23.08 0.50
CA PRO A 313 6.75 21.98 0.01
C PRO A 313 5.25 22.22 0.29
N LEU A 314 4.42 21.84 -0.67
CA LEU A 314 2.96 21.89 -0.58
C LEU A 314 2.39 20.51 -0.86
N VAL A 315 1.16 20.29 -0.42
CA VAL A 315 0.39 19.09 -0.79
C VAL A 315 -0.83 19.53 -1.57
N SER A 316 -0.96 19.07 -2.82
CA SER A 316 -2.21 19.14 -3.58
C SER A 316 -3.12 18.02 -3.10
N LEU A 317 -4.22 18.39 -2.45
CA LEU A 317 -5.14 17.47 -1.78
C LEU A 317 -6.55 17.62 -2.38
N VAL A 318 -7.06 16.54 -2.99
CA VAL A 318 -8.49 16.41 -3.32
C VAL A 318 -9.15 15.48 -2.31
N LYS A 319 -10.21 15.93 -1.67
CA LYS A 319 -10.97 15.16 -0.68
C LYS A 319 -12.46 15.28 -0.89
N LEU A 320 -13.20 14.25 -0.48
CA LEU A 320 -14.66 14.25 -0.36
C LEU A 320 -15.02 14.38 1.11
N VAL A 321 -15.90 15.30 1.43
CA VAL A 321 -16.32 15.64 2.80
C VAL A 321 -17.81 15.41 2.93
N ASN A 322 -18.22 14.49 3.83
CA ASN A 322 -19.64 14.21 4.08
C ASN A 322 -20.10 14.97 5.33
N TYR A 323 -20.85 16.03 5.14
CA TYR A 323 -21.50 16.82 6.21
C TYR A 323 -22.88 16.27 6.61
N GLY A 324 -23.37 15.26 5.89
CA GLY A 324 -24.66 14.62 6.16
C GLY A 324 -24.65 13.74 7.41
N GLN A 325 -25.84 13.25 7.78
CA GLN A 325 -26.05 12.38 8.93
C GLN A 325 -26.01 10.89 8.58
N THR A 326 -25.95 10.56 7.29
CA THR A 326 -25.90 9.19 6.78
C THR A 326 -24.61 8.94 6.00
N THR A 327 -24.20 7.68 5.89
CA THR A 327 -23.09 7.31 5.02
C THR A 327 -23.42 7.62 3.57
N ALA A 328 -22.57 8.37 2.90
CA ALA A 328 -22.68 8.63 1.48
C ALA A 328 -21.91 7.57 0.67
N ARG A 329 -22.44 7.23 -0.53
CA ARG A 329 -21.77 6.37 -1.51
C ARG A 329 -21.49 7.19 -2.76
N VAL A 330 -20.22 7.30 -3.11
CA VAL A 330 -19.76 8.05 -4.28
C VAL A 330 -18.91 7.14 -5.15
N SER A 331 -19.32 6.99 -6.43
CA SER A 331 -18.46 6.33 -7.40
C SER A 331 -17.43 7.32 -7.94
N VAL A 332 -16.18 6.86 -8.07
CA VAL A 332 -15.06 7.68 -8.49
C VAL A 332 -14.32 6.98 -9.62
N ILE A 333 -14.25 7.62 -10.80
CA ILE A 333 -13.26 7.28 -11.82
C ILE A 333 -12.05 8.14 -11.54
N ALA A 334 -10.92 7.51 -11.25
CA ALA A 334 -9.72 8.22 -10.81
C ALA A 334 -8.65 8.22 -11.92
N GLY A 335 -8.44 9.36 -12.53
CA GLY A 335 -7.35 9.65 -13.45
C GLY A 335 -6.24 10.41 -12.75
N ASP A 336 -5.54 9.74 -11.85
CA ASP A 336 -4.42 10.32 -11.12
C ASP A 336 -3.17 10.34 -11.99
N GLY A 337 -2.70 11.53 -12.39
CA GLY A 337 -1.47 11.78 -13.18
C GLY A 337 -0.19 11.67 -12.36
N GLY A 338 -0.30 11.72 -11.02
CA GLY A 338 0.84 11.79 -10.10
C GLY A 338 1.51 13.14 -10.13
N VAL A 339 2.78 13.13 -9.77
CA VAL A 339 3.65 14.30 -9.71
C VAL A 339 4.75 14.15 -10.76
N ASP A 340 5.02 15.23 -11.49
CA ASP A 340 6.13 15.30 -12.45
C ASP A 340 6.61 16.76 -12.59
N GLN A 341 7.89 16.95 -12.88
CA GLN A 341 8.42 18.29 -13.20
C GLN A 341 8.01 18.77 -14.59
N ASN A 342 7.67 17.82 -15.48
CA ASN A 342 7.10 18.13 -16.79
C ASN A 342 5.57 18.20 -16.69
N PRO A 343 4.96 19.40 -16.77
CA PRO A 343 3.52 19.56 -16.62
C PRO A 343 2.72 18.84 -17.71
N THR A 344 3.22 18.80 -18.94
CA THR A 344 2.55 18.11 -20.06
C THR A 344 2.50 16.61 -19.81
N LEU A 345 3.57 16.03 -19.26
CA LEU A 345 3.61 14.60 -18.93
C LEU A 345 2.68 14.26 -17.76
N ALA A 346 2.61 15.11 -16.74
CA ALA A 346 1.68 14.93 -15.61
C ALA A 346 0.22 14.90 -16.11
N GLY A 347 -0.17 15.84 -16.96
CA GLY A 347 -1.51 15.89 -17.55
C GLY A 347 -1.81 14.74 -18.50
N TYR A 348 -0.84 14.32 -19.31
CA TYR A 348 -0.99 13.17 -20.19
C TYR A 348 -1.24 11.88 -19.41
N ARG A 349 -0.48 11.65 -18.31
CA ARG A 349 -0.68 10.49 -17.42
C ARG A 349 -2.05 10.49 -16.74
N ALA A 350 -2.56 11.67 -16.35
CA ALA A 350 -3.90 11.79 -15.81
C ALA A 350 -4.95 11.30 -16.82
N GLY A 351 -4.81 11.71 -18.09
CA GLY A 351 -5.66 11.21 -19.17
C GLY A 351 -5.51 9.69 -19.41
N GLU A 352 -4.28 9.17 -19.42
CA GLU A 352 -4.01 7.73 -19.59
C GLU A 352 -4.67 6.88 -18.49
N ALA A 353 -4.71 7.36 -17.25
CA ALA A 353 -5.37 6.69 -16.15
C ALA A 353 -6.90 6.81 -16.26
N PHE A 354 -7.41 7.98 -16.70
CA PHE A 354 -8.85 8.29 -16.74
C PHE A 354 -9.60 7.68 -17.92
N MET A 355 -9.11 7.89 -19.13
CA MET A 355 -9.88 7.63 -20.37
C MET A 355 -10.36 6.18 -20.53
N PRO A 356 -9.55 5.14 -20.23
CA PRO A 356 -9.98 3.76 -20.35
C PRO A 356 -11.16 3.44 -19.39
N ASP A 357 -11.06 3.90 -18.14
CA ASP A 357 -12.07 3.65 -17.12
C ASP A 357 -13.34 4.47 -17.37
N TRP A 358 -13.17 5.71 -17.84
CA TRP A 358 -14.30 6.53 -18.28
C TRP A 358 -15.06 5.86 -19.44
N HIS A 359 -14.36 5.31 -20.43
CA HIS A 359 -14.97 4.63 -21.59
C HIS A 359 -15.81 3.43 -21.17
N THR A 360 -15.32 2.62 -20.25
CA THR A 360 -16.03 1.43 -19.75
C THR A 360 -17.00 1.73 -18.60
N GLY A 361 -16.98 2.95 -18.05
CA GLY A 361 -17.72 3.33 -16.83
C GLY A 361 -17.17 2.67 -15.57
N ALA A 362 -15.91 2.21 -15.59
CA ALA A 362 -15.32 1.54 -14.45
C ALA A 362 -14.94 2.55 -13.37
N SER A 363 -15.51 2.40 -12.18
CA SER A 363 -15.23 3.24 -11.02
C SER A 363 -15.11 2.42 -9.75
N LEU A 364 -14.39 2.93 -8.77
CA LEU A 364 -14.48 2.44 -7.40
C LEU A 364 -15.62 3.15 -6.67
N VAL A 365 -16.26 2.48 -5.71
CA VAL A 365 -17.32 3.07 -4.88
C VAL A 365 -16.80 3.32 -3.48
N LEU A 366 -16.67 4.61 -3.13
CA LEU A 366 -16.29 5.05 -1.79
C LEU A 366 -17.51 5.10 -0.88
N GLN A 367 -17.33 4.66 0.37
CA GLN A 367 -18.29 4.86 1.45
C GLN A 367 -17.71 5.90 2.39
N ILE A 368 -18.37 7.03 2.53
CA ILE A 368 -17.93 8.16 3.33
C ILE A 368 -18.85 8.27 4.55
N PRO A 369 -18.38 7.93 5.75
CA PRO A 369 -19.20 8.01 6.96
C PRO A 369 -19.70 9.44 7.22
N PRO A 370 -20.80 9.62 7.98
CA PRO A 370 -21.25 10.94 8.38
C PRO A 370 -20.16 11.67 9.18
N GLY A 371 -20.07 13.00 8.99
CA GLY A 371 -19.07 13.83 9.67
C GLY A 371 -17.62 13.45 9.37
N SER A 372 -17.35 12.91 8.18
CA SER A 372 -16.01 12.43 7.81
C SER A 372 -15.56 12.95 6.45
N SER A 373 -14.25 13.00 6.26
CA SER A 373 -13.61 13.29 4.97
C SER A 373 -12.72 12.12 4.52
N VAL A 374 -12.65 11.89 3.21
CA VAL A 374 -11.81 10.86 2.58
C VAL A 374 -10.98 11.50 1.48
N PRO A 375 -9.66 11.34 1.46
CA PRO A 375 -8.82 11.86 0.39
C PRO A 375 -8.98 11.01 -0.88
N VAL A 376 -9.00 11.68 -2.02
CA VAL A 376 -9.02 11.07 -3.36
C VAL A 376 -7.65 11.22 -4.03
N GLN A 377 -7.01 12.37 -3.81
CA GLN A 377 -5.65 12.67 -4.27
C GLN A 377 -4.85 13.24 -3.11
N VAL A 378 -3.61 12.80 -2.96
CA VAL A 378 -2.64 13.37 -2.02
C VAL A 378 -1.29 13.41 -2.72
N HIS A 379 -0.86 14.59 -3.20
CA HIS A 379 0.40 14.77 -3.92
C HIS A 379 1.29 15.76 -3.18
N GLU A 380 2.40 15.28 -2.64
CA GLU A 380 3.46 16.15 -2.10
C GLU A 380 4.22 16.77 -3.28
N LEU A 381 4.34 18.10 -3.27
CA LEU A 381 4.94 18.89 -4.35
C LEU A 381 6.15 19.65 -3.81
N GLU A 382 7.32 19.30 -4.27
CA GLU A 382 8.52 20.10 -4.11
C GLU A 382 8.52 21.28 -5.11
N TYR A 383 9.48 22.20 -4.99
CA TYR A 383 9.59 23.30 -5.92
C TYR A 383 9.73 22.82 -7.37
N GLY A 384 8.87 23.31 -8.24
CA GLY A 384 8.85 22.96 -9.66
C GLY A 384 8.02 21.76 -10.02
N ASP A 385 7.58 20.97 -9.05
CA ASP A 385 6.73 19.82 -9.26
C ASP A 385 5.31 20.23 -9.67
N THR A 386 4.74 19.46 -10.59
CA THR A 386 3.36 19.62 -11.07
C THR A 386 2.54 18.40 -10.68
N SER A 387 1.40 18.61 -10.06
CA SER A 387 0.35 17.64 -9.82
C SER A 387 -0.71 17.75 -10.90
N SER A 388 -1.18 16.63 -11.44
CA SER A 388 -2.32 16.63 -12.35
C SER A 388 -3.26 15.47 -12.05
N GLY A 389 -4.56 15.74 -12.16
CA GLY A 389 -5.62 14.75 -11.96
C GLY A 389 -6.85 15.05 -12.80
N LEU A 390 -7.55 13.99 -13.18
CA LEU A 390 -8.83 14.03 -13.87
C LEU A 390 -9.76 13.01 -13.21
N TYR A 391 -10.83 13.46 -12.58
CA TYR A 391 -11.72 12.61 -11.79
C TYR A 391 -13.14 12.75 -12.27
N LEU A 392 -13.94 11.68 -12.20
CA LEU A 392 -15.39 11.75 -12.35
C LEU A 392 -16.03 11.25 -11.06
N PHE A 393 -16.79 12.12 -10.42
CA PHE A 393 -17.58 11.82 -9.23
C PHE A 393 -19.03 11.63 -9.60
N ASN A 394 -19.64 10.56 -9.08
CA ASN A 394 -21.06 10.35 -9.19
C ASN A 394 -21.62 9.90 -7.84
N MET A 395 -22.49 10.70 -7.25
CA MET A 395 -23.13 10.41 -5.97
C MET A 395 -24.24 9.37 -6.20
N LEU A 396 -24.04 8.17 -5.66
CA LEU A 396 -24.98 7.05 -5.80
C LEU A 396 -26.04 7.04 -4.69
N GLU A 397 -25.63 7.40 -3.47
CA GLU A 397 -26.48 7.43 -2.27
C GLU A 397 -25.98 8.51 -1.31
N GLY A 398 -26.89 9.12 -0.58
CA GLY A 398 -26.61 10.12 0.44
C GLY A 398 -27.70 11.16 0.50
N THR A 399 -27.61 12.08 1.45
CA THR A 399 -28.51 13.24 1.52
C THR A 399 -28.11 14.24 0.42
N PRO A 400 -29.05 14.83 -0.33
CA PRO A 400 -28.72 15.92 -1.25
C PRO A 400 -27.91 17.03 -0.57
N ASP A 401 -26.96 17.62 -1.30
CA ASP A 401 -26.09 18.71 -0.83
C ASP A 401 -25.38 18.43 0.51
N SER A 402 -25.04 17.17 0.74
CA SER A 402 -24.34 16.76 1.96
C SER A 402 -22.88 16.37 1.74
N VAL A 403 -22.49 16.10 0.51
CA VAL A 403 -21.10 15.74 0.17
C VAL A 403 -20.46 16.85 -0.65
N MET A 404 -19.38 17.39 -0.14
CA MET A 404 -18.58 18.42 -0.82
C MET A 404 -17.27 17.83 -1.32
N MET A 405 -16.93 18.08 -2.57
CA MET A 405 -15.58 17.90 -3.06
C MET A 405 -14.79 19.18 -2.74
N VAL A 406 -13.59 19.00 -2.18
CA VAL A 406 -12.68 20.10 -1.87
C VAL A 406 -11.31 19.79 -2.46
N HIS A 407 -10.78 20.73 -3.23
CA HIS A 407 -9.39 20.73 -3.69
C HIS A 407 -8.66 21.87 -3.00
N GLU A 408 -7.54 21.54 -2.34
CA GLU A 408 -6.76 22.51 -1.56
C GLU A 408 -5.26 22.26 -1.70
N ALA A 409 -4.48 23.32 -1.59
CA ALA A 409 -3.05 23.26 -1.33
C ALA A 409 -2.84 23.43 0.17
N VAL A 410 -2.15 22.49 0.83
CA VAL A 410 -1.90 22.54 2.27
C VAL A 410 -0.42 22.34 2.58
N ALA A 411 0.03 22.85 3.73
CA ALA A 411 1.36 22.53 4.23
C ALA A 411 1.40 21.04 4.66
N PRO A 412 2.50 20.30 4.42
CA PRO A 412 2.60 18.88 4.80
C PRO A 412 2.32 18.62 6.29
N ALA A 413 2.68 19.57 7.16
CA ALA A 413 2.45 19.46 8.60
C ALA A 413 0.97 19.55 8.99
N ALA A 414 0.14 20.19 8.16
CA ALA A 414 -1.30 20.34 8.42
C ALA A 414 -2.12 19.10 8.06
N MET A 415 -1.53 18.15 7.31
CA MET A 415 -2.22 16.91 6.95
C MET A 415 -2.27 15.91 8.11
N PRO A 416 -3.36 15.14 8.24
CA PRO A 416 -3.39 13.98 9.13
C PRO A 416 -2.24 13.01 8.85
N ALA A 417 -1.58 12.50 9.89
CA ALA A 417 -0.42 11.61 9.76
C ALA A 417 -0.71 10.39 8.87
N LYS A 418 -1.91 9.81 8.99
CA LYS A 418 -2.36 8.66 8.19
C LYS A 418 -2.52 8.96 6.69
N TRP A 419 -2.82 10.21 6.32
CA TRP A 419 -2.89 10.64 4.92
C TRP A 419 -1.49 10.87 4.36
N ARG A 420 -0.57 11.41 5.17
CA ARG A 420 0.85 11.54 4.79
C ARG A 420 1.52 10.20 4.57
N GLU A 421 1.19 9.19 5.37
CA GLU A 421 1.73 7.84 5.16
C GLU A 421 1.17 7.22 3.87
N ALA A 422 -0.12 7.41 3.58
CA ALA A 422 -0.75 6.93 2.36
C ALA A 422 -0.19 7.59 1.09
N SER A 423 0.19 8.87 1.13
CA SER A 423 0.78 9.58 -0.01
C SER A 423 2.13 9.03 -0.48
N ARG A 424 2.84 8.31 0.40
CA ARG A 424 4.15 7.70 0.12
C ARG A 424 4.07 6.30 -0.45
N VAL A 425 2.86 5.78 -0.66
CA VAL A 425 2.62 4.44 -1.22
C VAL A 425 2.34 4.56 -2.71
N GLU A 426 2.95 3.68 -3.51
CA GLU A 426 2.70 3.62 -4.95
C GLU A 426 1.23 3.34 -5.27
N ARG A 427 0.76 3.91 -6.42
CA ARG A 427 -0.58 3.70 -6.97
C ARG A 427 -0.95 2.20 -7.05
N PRO A 428 -2.22 1.86 -6.86
CA PRO A 428 -3.45 2.66 -6.73
C PRO A 428 -3.85 2.96 -5.27
N TYR A 429 -2.93 3.01 -4.32
CA TYR A 429 -3.17 2.92 -2.88
C TYR A 429 -3.21 4.27 -2.16
N THR A 430 -3.45 5.36 -2.88
CA THR A 430 -3.50 6.72 -2.30
C THR A 430 -4.71 6.97 -1.39
N MET A 431 -5.72 6.10 -1.44
CA MET A 431 -6.87 6.19 -0.53
C MET A 431 -6.46 5.92 0.91
N ALA A 432 -6.74 6.86 1.80
CA ALA A 432 -6.43 6.77 3.22
C ALA A 432 -7.70 6.62 4.07
N ARG A 433 -7.51 6.37 5.38
CA ARG A 433 -8.63 6.26 6.32
C ARG A 433 -9.44 7.55 6.35
N PRO A 434 -10.77 7.45 6.52
CA PRO A 434 -11.61 8.60 6.80
C PRO A 434 -11.11 9.35 8.04
N GLU A 435 -11.15 10.67 7.98
CA GLU A 435 -10.86 11.57 9.09
C GLU A 435 -12.14 12.25 9.53
N SER A 436 -12.35 12.35 10.84
CA SER A 436 -13.47 13.11 11.39
C SER A 436 -13.31 14.59 11.06
N ILE A 437 -14.40 15.24 10.67
CA ILE A 437 -14.43 16.68 10.48
C ILE A 437 -14.39 17.33 11.86
N PRO A 438 -13.46 18.26 12.13
CA PRO A 438 -13.46 18.99 13.40
C PRO A 438 -14.79 19.72 13.62
N VAL A 439 -15.29 19.71 14.85
CA VAL A 439 -16.49 20.46 15.23
C VAL A 439 -16.25 21.95 14.98
N GLY A 440 -17.19 22.61 14.27
CA GLY A 440 -17.06 24.02 13.93
C GLY A 440 -16.26 24.30 12.64
N THR A 441 -15.89 23.27 11.87
CA THR A 441 -15.29 23.48 10.55
C THR A 441 -16.23 24.31 9.67
N ILE A 442 -15.77 25.48 9.22
CA ILE A 442 -16.51 26.34 8.32
C ILE A 442 -16.49 25.72 6.93
N ILE A 443 -17.67 25.54 6.33
CA ILE A 443 -17.81 25.13 4.94
C ILE A 443 -17.39 26.32 4.07
N ILE A 444 -16.21 26.22 3.47
CA ILE A 444 -15.77 27.23 2.50
C ILE A 444 -16.30 26.80 1.14
N ASN A 445 -17.49 27.31 0.80
CA ASN A 445 -17.95 27.22 -0.58
C ASN A 445 -17.30 28.40 -1.35
N ARG A 446 -16.39 28.11 -2.28
CA ARG A 446 -15.94 29.14 -3.23
C ARG A 446 -17.07 29.34 -4.22
N THR A 447 -17.94 30.30 -3.93
CA THR A 447 -19.10 30.66 -4.73
C THR A 447 -18.77 31.08 -6.17
N ASN A 448 -17.49 31.34 -6.47
CA ASN A 448 -17.00 31.79 -7.78
C ASN A 448 -16.16 30.72 -8.51
N SER A 449 -16.20 29.47 -8.09
CA SER A 449 -15.50 28.40 -8.82
C SER A 449 -16.25 28.09 -10.13
N PRO A 450 -15.60 28.16 -11.30
CA PRO A 450 -16.28 27.98 -12.57
C PRO A 450 -16.78 26.55 -12.74
N VAL A 451 -18.05 26.44 -13.13
CA VAL A 451 -18.71 25.17 -13.52
C VAL A 451 -19.06 25.27 -14.98
N PHE A 452 -18.58 24.33 -15.78
CA PHE A 452 -18.89 24.24 -17.20
C PHE A 452 -19.94 23.16 -17.39
N PRO A 453 -21.22 23.55 -17.67
CA PRO A 453 -22.29 22.60 -17.90
C PRO A 453 -22.11 21.93 -19.27
N GLU A 454 -22.39 20.64 -19.34
CA GLU A 454 -22.33 19.85 -20.58
C GLU A 454 -20.98 20.01 -21.34
N PRO A 455 -19.82 19.72 -20.70
CA PRO A 455 -18.50 19.95 -21.29
C PRO A 455 -18.20 18.93 -22.39
N LYS A 456 -18.95 19.04 -23.48
CA LYS A 456 -18.96 18.11 -24.60
C LYS A 456 -19.12 18.88 -25.92
N ARG A 457 -18.34 18.48 -26.92
CA ARG A 457 -18.45 18.91 -28.32
C ARG A 457 -18.76 17.73 -29.18
N VAL A 458 -19.76 17.85 -30.04
CA VAL A 458 -20.10 16.83 -31.02
C VAL A 458 -19.95 17.46 -32.40
N GLU A 459 -19.02 16.90 -33.20
CA GLU A 459 -18.75 17.37 -34.55
C GLU A 459 -18.99 16.23 -35.55
N SER A 460 -19.60 16.56 -36.69
CA SER A 460 -19.78 15.64 -37.80
C SER A 460 -18.91 16.05 -38.98
N PHE A 461 -18.31 15.08 -39.66
CA PHE A 461 -17.49 15.33 -40.83
C PHE A 461 -17.75 14.31 -41.94
N SER A 462 -17.45 14.71 -43.17
CA SER A 462 -17.35 13.80 -44.32
C SER A 462 -16.12 14.13 -45.15
N TYR A 463 -15.45 13.10 -45.60
CA TYR A 463 -14.32 13.21 -46.51
C TYR A 463 -14.54 12.29 -47.69
N GLU A 464 -14.32 12.83 -48.91
CA GLU A 464 -14.33 12.06 -50.15
C GLU A 464 -12.92 12.08 -50.73
N SER A 465 -12.41 10.92 -51.15
CA SER A 465 -11.07 10.80 -51.76
C SER A 465 -10.97 11.68 -53.00
N GLY A 466 -9.94 12.53 -53.04
CA GLY A 466 -9.78 13.57 -54.05
C GLY A 466 -10.52 14.88 -53.77
N GLY A 467 -11.31 14.94 -52.70
CA GLY A 467 -12.00 16.14 -52.23
C GLY A 467 -11.14 17.06 -51.33
N ARG A 468 -11.79 18.01 -50.67
CA ARG A 468 -11.11 18.92 -49.77
C ARG A 468 -10.65 18.22 -48.48
N ILE A 469 -9.45 18.56 -48.03
CA ILE A 469 -8.89 18.13 -46.75
C ILE A 469 -9.83 18.57 -45.59
N VAL A 470 -10.08 17.65 -44.66
CA VAL A 470 -10.88 17.92 -43.46
C VAL A 470 -9.95 18.22 -42.29
N PHE A 471 -10.23 19.32 -41.59
CA PHE A 471 -9.53 19.72 -40.37
C PHE A 471 -10.50 19.77 -39.20
N LEU A 472 -10.30 18.94 -38.18
CA LEU A 472 -11.05 18.92 -36.94
C LEU A 472 -10.16 19.51 -35.84
N ARG A 473 -10.55 20.67 -35.30
CA ARG A 473 -9.70 21.44 -34.38
C ARG A 473 -10.14 21.26 -32.96
N LEU A 474 -9.30 20.65 -32.15
CA LEU A 474 -9.51 20.43 -30.72
C LEU A 474 -9.06 21.64 -29.93
N GLY A 475 -9.91 22.16 -29.02
CA GLY A 475 -9.56 23.27 -28.15
C GLY A 475 -9.64 24.67 -28.76
N GLN A 476 -10.13 24.82 -30.00
CA GLN A 476 -10.19 26.14 -30.65
C GLN A 476 -11.38 26.99 -30.19
N GLN A 477 -12.57 26.38 -30.05
CA GLN A 477 -13.77 27.07 -29.63
C GLN A 477 -14.00 26.77 -28.15
N ALA A 478 -13.77 27.73 -27.29
CA ALA A 478 -13.96 27.59 -25.86
C ALA A 478 -15.38 27.22 -25.48
N VAL A 479 -15.55 26.37 -24.46
CA VAL A 479 -16.82 26.22 -23.75
C VAL A 479 -16.92 27.30 -22.70
N THR A 480 -18.14 27.67 -22.31
CA THR A 480 -18.40 28.78 -21.39
C THR A 480 -18.97 28.25 -20.09
N SER A 481 -18.50 28.78 -18.96
CA SER A 481 -19.01 28.46 -17.63
C SER A 481 -20.38 29.09 -17.38
N ASN A 482 -21.05 28.66 -16.29
CA ASN A 482 -22.28 29.32 -15.80
C ASN A 482 -22.07 30.81 -15.46
N GLY A 483 -20.83 31.21 -15.15
CA GLY A 483 -20.45 32.61 -14.88
C GLY A 483 -20.04 33.40 -16.11
N GLY A 484 -20.05 32.81 -17.30
CA GLY A 484 -19.63 33.46 -18.56
C GLY A 484 -18.13 33.39 -18.85
N GLU A 485 -17.36 32.65 -18.07
CA GLU A 485 -15.90 32.44 -18.26
C GLU A 485 -15.65 31.45 -19.39
N GLU A 486 -14.68 31.75 -20.25
CA GLU A 486 -14.28 30.87 -21.34
C GLU A 486 -13.16 29.92 -20.93
N LEU A 487 -13.31 28.61 -21.22
CA LEU A 487 -12.26 27.62 -21.02
C LEU A 487 -11.37 27.54 -22.26
N LEU A 488 -10.34 28.37 -22.31
CA LEU A 488 -9.37 28.35 -23.42
C LEU A 488 -8.66 27.00 -23.48
N GLY A 489 -8.58 26.41 -24.69
CA GLY A 489 -7.99 25.09 -24.88
C GLY A 489 -8.90 23.92 -24.57
N ASN A 490 -10.08 24.16 -23.97
CA ASN A 490 -11.11 23.14 -23.66
C ASN A 490 -10.54 21.94 -22.88
N PHE A 491 -9.64 22.14 -21.94
CA PHE A 491 -9.06 21.09 -21.12
C PHE A 491 -10.16 20.31 -20.37
N GLY A 492 -10.17 18.99 -20.54
CA GLY A 492 -11.18 18.12 -19.93
C GLY A 492 -12.54 18.11 -20.66
N VAL A 493 -12.73 18.86 -21.74
CA VAL A 493 -13.95 18.81 -22.58
C VAL A 493 -13.91 17.60 -23.50
N LEU A 494 -15.00 16.85 -23.54
CA LEU A 494 -15.13 15.68 -24.41
C LEU A 494 -15.41 16.07 -25.84
N TYR A 495 -14.67 15.56 -26.79
CA TYR A 495 -14.92 15.67 -28.24
C TYR A 495 -15.40 14.34 -28.80
N GLU A 496 -16.60 14.32 -29.36
CA GLU A 496 -17.13 13.21 -30.16
C GLU A 496 -17.15 13.63 -31.63
N LEU A 497 -16.26 13.04 -32.43
CA LEU A 497 -16.08 13.34 -33.82
C LEU A 497 -16.60 12.16 -34.64
N ASN A 498 -17.71 12.36 -35.35
CA ASN A 498 -18.41 11.30 -36.06
C ASN A 498 -18.44 11.60 -37.55
N GLY A 499 -17.98 10.68 -38.40
CA GLY A 499 -17.97 10.93 -39.81
C GLY A 499 -17.82 9.73 -40.69
N THR A 500 -17.79 10.02 -41.99
CA THR A 500 -17.60 9.05 -43.07
C THR A 500 -16.41 9.44 -43.95
N ILE A 501 -15.68 8.44 -44.39
CA ILE A 501 -14.60 8.57 -45.36
C ILE A 501 -14.97 7.67 -46.52
N SER A 502 -15.09 8.22 -47.74
CA SER A 502 -15.53 7.51 -48.94
C SER A 502 -14.53 7.66 -50.10
N ASN A 503 -14.52 6.66 -50.93
CA ASN A 503 -13.77 6.69 -52.18
C ASN A 503 -14.75 6.57 -53.38
N PRO A 504 -15.19 7.69 -53.96
CA PRO A 504 -16.07 7.68 -55.10
C PRO A 504 -15.35 7.36 -56.44
N THR A 505 -14.01 7.19 -56.43
CA THR A 505 -13.24 6.95 -57.64
C THR A 505 -13.23 5.47 -58.03
N ASP A 506 -12.73 5.17 -59.21
CA ASP A 506 -12.61 3.82 -59.81
C ASP A 506 -11.32 3.08 -59.42
N ARG A 507 -10.46 3.70 -58.61
CA ARG A 507 -9.18 3.16 -58.16
C ARG A 507 -9.05 3.19 -56.65
N VAL A 508 -8.11 2.40 -56.10
CA VAL A 508 -7.79 2.42 -54.67
C VAL A 508 -7.28 3.81 -54.27
N ALA A 509 -7.85 4.36 -53.21
CA ALA A 509 -7.50 5.68 -52.68
C ALA A 509 -6.91 5.58 -51.28
N PRO A 510 -5.56 5.67 -51.14
CA PRO A 510 -4.93 5.74 -49.82
C PRO A 510 -5.31 7.05 -49.12
N THR A 511 -5.84 6.94 -47.91
CA THR A 511 -6.27 8.07 -47.11
C THR A 511 -5.68 7.94 -45.70
N GLU A 512 -5.16 9.01 -45.14
CA GLU A 512 -4.63 9.02 -43.78
C GLU A 512 -5.42 9.94 -42.85
N VAL A 513 -5.47 9.53 -41.58
CA VAL A 513 -5.95 10.33 -40.47
C VAL A 513 -4.76 10.65 -39.57
N VAL A 514 -4.47 11.92 -39.39
CA VAL A 514 -3.26 12.42 -38.75
C VAL A 514 -3.62 13.34 -37.59
N PHE A 515 -2.94 13.22 -36.46
CA PHE A 515 -2.98 14.17 -35.37
C PHE A 515 -1.76 15.08 -35.43
N GLU A 516 -1.96 16.39 -35.33
CA GLU A 516 -0.93 17.43 -35.35
C GLU A 516 -0.95 18.23 -34.06
N SER A 517 0.21 18.43 -33.46
CA SER A 517 0.45 19.34 -32.34
C SER A 517 0.60 20.78 -32.82
N SER A 518 -0.51 21.43 -33.21
CA SER A 518 -0.48 22.71 -33.98
C SER A 518 0.02 23.88 -33.14
N ALA A 519 -0.35 23.99 -31.85
CA ALA A 519 -0.01 25.13 -30.99
C ALA A 519 1.27 24.98 -30.18
N GLY A 520 1.68 23.76 -29.85
CA GLY A 520 2.83 23.52 -29.00
C GLY A 520 2.97 22.04 -28.63
N TYR A 521 3.70 21.73 -27.56
CA TYR A 521 3.82 20.35 -27.08
C TYR A 521 2.48 19.78 -26.65
N THR A 522 2.07 18.68 -27.25
CA THR A 522 0.87 17.96 -26.82
C THR A 522 0.89 16.51 -27.29
N GLY A 523 0.18 15.66 -26.59
CA GLY A 523 -0.16 14.30 -26.97
C GLY A 523 -1.66 14.11 -26.92
N ALA A 524 -2.16 12.97 -27.36
CA ALA A 524 -3.59 12.70 -27.34
C ALA A 524 -3.89 11.24 -26.99
N LEU A 525 -5.06 11.05 -26.42
CA LEU A 525 -5.68 9.76 -26.18
C LEU A 525 -6.98 9.75 -26.97
N VAL A 526 -7.06 8.91 -28.00
CA VAL A 526 -8.19 8.91 -28.93
C VAL A 526 -8.79 7.51 -29.00
N PHE A 527 -10.05 7.37 -28.65
CA PHE A 527 -10.79 6.17 -29.02
C PHE A 527 -11.21 6.27 -30.50
N ILE A 528 -10.80 5.31 -31.29
CA ILE A 528 -11.18 5.17 -32.69
C ILE A 528 -12.05 3.92 -32.81
N ASN A 529 -13.32 4.07 -33.12
CA ASN A 529 -14.28 2.98 -33.18
C ASN A 529 -14.22 2.07 -31.93
N GLY A 530 -14.08 2.66 -30.74
CA GLY A 530 -14.01 1.98 -29.43
C GLY A 530 -12.62 1.45 -29.04
N SER A 531 -11.61 1.55 -29.88
CA SER A 531 -10.24 1.14 -29.57
C SER A 531 -9.39 2.34 -29.20
N LEU A 532 -8.71 2.30 -28.05
CA LEU A 532 -7.86 3.39 -27.58
C LEU A 532 -6.55 3.42 -28.34
N LEU A 533 -6.27 4.56 -28.98
CA LEU A 533 -4.97 4.92 -29.54
C LEU A 533 -4.28 5.93 -28.61
N LYS A 534 -3.05 5.67 -28.24
CA LYS A 534 -2.19 6.57 -27.47
C LYS A 534 -1.21 7.27 -28.42
N ILE A 535 -1.33 8.58 -28.52
CA ILE A 535 -0.41 9.42 -29.30
C ILE A 535 0.58 10.02 -28.32
N PRO A 536 1.88 9.75 -28.43
CA PRO A 536 2.89 10.28 -27.51
C PRO A 536 2.95 11.80 -27.53
N LEU A 537 3.68 12.39 -26.60
CA LEU A 537 3.94 13.83 -26.62
C LEU A 537 4.73 14.21 -27.86
N LEU A 538 4.14 15.04 -28.69
CA LEU A 538 4.70 15.53 -29.94
C LEU A 538 5.30 16.93 -29.74
N GLN A 539 6.36 17.23 -30.48
CA GLN A 539 6.89 18.59 -30.59
C GLN A 539 5.93 19.50 -31.38
N PRO A 540 6.02 20.81 -31.22
CA PRO A 540 5.21 21.76 -31.99
C PRO A 540 5.31 21.49 -33.49
N LYS A 541 4.18 21.54 -34.18
CA LYS A 541 4.07 21.34 -35.64
C LYS A 541 4.58 19.99 -36.12
N THR A 542 4.53 18.97 -35.27
CA THR A 542 4.79 17.59 -35.70
C THR A 542 3.50 16.78 -35.75
N GLU A 543 3.50 15.75 -36.58
CA GLU A 543 2.34 14.91 -36.87
C GLU A 543 2.55 13.48 -36.41
N HIS A 544 1.45 12.82 -36.09
CA HIS A 544 1.38 11.39 -35.81
C HIS A 544 0.25 10.76 -36.63
N ARG A 545 0.58 9.78 -37.46
CA ARG A 545 -0.43 9.06 -38.23
C ARG A 545 -1.23 8.15 -37.35
N MET A 546 -2.51 8.50 -37.15
CA MET A 546 -3.46 7.74 -36.33
C MET A 546 -3.97 6.50 -37.10
N ARG A 547 -4.25 6.66 -38.40
CA ARG A 547 -4.78 5.58 -39.22
C ARG A 547 -4.41 5.76 -40.69
N LEU A 548 -4.17 4.63 -41.36
CA LEU A 548 -4.02 4.53 -42.83
C LEU A 548 -5.18 3.67 -43.35
N LEU A 549 -5.92 4.17 -44.34
CA LEU A 549 -7.07 3.50 -44.96
C LEU A 549 -6.76 3.36 -46.46
N ASN A 550 -6.75 2.14 -46.99
CA ASN A 550 -6.68 1.88 -48.43
C ASN A 550 -8.09 1.60 -48.96
N LEU A 551 -8.83 2.67 -49.27
CA LEU A 551 -10.22 2.59 -49.64
C LEU A 551 -10.38 2.01 -51.05
N GLN A 552 -11.13 0.94 -51.17
CA GLN A 552 -11.47 0.36 -52.49
C GLN A 552 -12.45 1.27 -53.24
N PRO A 553 -12.55 1.16 -54.58
CA PRO A 553 -13.56 1.88 -55.36
C PRO A 553 -14.96 1.73 -54.75
N GLY A 554 -15.67 2.85 -54.57
CA GLY A 554 -17.03 2.90 -53.98
C GLY A 554 -17.10 2.60 -52.48
N GLN A 555 -15.97 2.32 -51.78
CA GLN A 555 -15.96 1.99 -50.37
C GLN A 555 -16.22 3.22 -49.52
N THR A 556 -17.07 3.05 -48.47
CA THR A 556 -17.30 4.04 -47.41
C THR A 556 -17.02 3.42 -46.06
N VAL A 557 -16.22 4.10 -45.25
CA VAL A 557 -15.85 3.71 -43.87
C VAL A 557 -16.41 4.73 -42.89
N ARG A 558 -17.07 4.26 -41.83
CA ARG A 558 -17.45 5.12 -40.70
C ARG A 558 -16.28 5.24 -39.75
N LEU A 559 -16.02 6.46 -39.29
CA LEU A 559 -14.99 6.78 -38.33
C LEU A 559 -15.60 7.57 -37.17
N ASN A 560 -15.64 6.95 -36.00
CA ASN A 560 -16.08 7.58 -34.77
C ASN A 560 -14.86 7.73 -33.87
N MET A 561 -14.55 8.97 -33.49
CA MET A 561 -13.41 9.29 -32.62
C MET A 561 -13.92 9.98 -31.37
N VAL A 562 -13.36 9.61 -30.21
CA VAL A 562 -13.63 10.26 -28.93
C VAL A 562 -12.30 10.61 -28.28
N THR A 563 -12.15 11.88 -27.93
CA THR A 563 -10.92 12.39 -27.32
C THR A 563 -11.22 13.54 -26.36
N MET A 564 -10.19 14.01 -25.65
CA MET A 564 -10.28 15.10 -24.68
C MET A 564 -8.95 15.85 -24.64
N PRO A 565 -8.93 17.18 -24.75
CA PRO A 565 -7.74 17.99 -24.45
C PRO A 565 -7.23 17.73 -23.04
N LEU A 566 -5.95 17.38 -22.92
CA LEU A 566 -5.30 17.01 -21.68
C LEU A 566 -4.57 18.21 -21.06
N SER A 567 -4.59 18.33 -19.73
CA SER A 567 -3.91 19.40 -19.00
C SER A 567 -2.42 19.44 -19.31
N GLY A 568 -1.83 20.65 -19.24
CA GLY A 568 -0.41 20.88 -19.52
C GLY A 568 -0.01 20.71 -20.99
N GLY A 569 -0.92 20.27 -21.85
CA GLY A 569 -0.72 20.26 -23.32
C GLY A 569 -1.02 21.62 -23.93
N SER A 570 -0.52 21.84 -25.13
CA SER A 570 -0.78 23.06 -25.90
C SER A 570 -1.90 22.85 -26.90
N TYR A 571 -2.98 23.60 -26.79
CA TYR A 571 -4.13 23.56 -27.71
C TYR A 571 -4.38 24.94 -28.34
N PRO A 572 -4.93 25.01 -29.58
CA PRO A 572 -5.55 23.93 -30.33
C PRO A 572 -4.59 22.92 -30.92
N ALA A 573 -5.05 21.66 -31.02
CA ALA A 573 -4.46 20.61 -31.82
C ALA A 573 -5.40 20.25 -32.97
N THR A 574 -4.90 19.62 -34.05
CA THR A 574 -5.69 19.35 -35.25
C THR A 574 -5.68 17.86 -35.59
N ILE A 575 -6.87 17.30 -35.89
CA ILE A 575 -6.98 16.02 -36.59
C ILE A 575 -7.27 16.30 -38.06
N THR A 576 -6.38 15.83 -38.94
CA THR A 576 -6.47 16.05 -40.39
C THR A 576 -6.82 14.74 -41.09
N ILE A 577 -7.75 14.79 -42.06
CA ILE A 577 -8.06 13.68 -42.94
C ILE A 577 -7.73 14.13 -44.34
N ARG A 578 -6.80 13.42 -44.99
CA ARG A 578 -6.20 13.80 -46.28
C ARG A 578 -5.77 12.59 -47.08
N PRO A 579 -5.51 12.73 -48.40
CA PRO A 579 -4.85 11.67 -49.16
C PRO A 579 -3.42 11.45 -48.64
N VAL A 580 -2.91 10.25 -48.81
CA VAL A 580 -1.47 9.97 -48.54
C VAL A 580 -0.66 10.64 -49.61
N GLU A 581 0.28 11.50 -49.25
CA GLU A 581 1.24 12.14 -50.15
C GLU A 581 2.26 11.15 -50.69
#